data_9a696e064d51fd01ffe763a620314006
#
_entry.id   9a696e064d51fd01ffe763a620314006
#
_cell.length_a   1.000
_cell.length_b   1.000
_cell.length_c   1.000
_cell.angle_alpha   90.00
_cell.angle_beta   90.00
_cell.angle_gamma   90.00
#
_symmetry.space_group_name_H-M   'P 1'
#
loop_
_entity.id
_entity.type
_entity.pdbx_description
1 polymer ?
#
loop_
_entity_poly.entity_id
_entity_poly.type
_entity_poly.pdbx_seq_one_letter_code
_entity_poly.pdbx_strand_id
1 'polypeptide(L)'
;MEWIHRVGGRARQCPAVHELPETGLLLITDIHGDHLDTATLRGLDLAKVRMVAPQAVVDLLPADLQALTTPLANGAHIELLGIGIETIPMYNMPDPNDPRHPKGRGNGYVLTFGKERIYISGDTGDIPEMRALTNIDVAFVCMNLPYTMTVQQAASGVLAFKPKVVYPYHYRGTEGLSDVALFKQLVNEGEPAITVRSVDRYAE
;
A
#
# COMPACT_ATOMS: atom_id res chain seq x y z
N MET A 1 18.46 -2.85 -9.01
CA MET A 1 18.10 -1.46 -9.45
C MET A 1 18.18 -0.59 -8.22
N GLU A 2 19.17 0.31 -8.15
CA GLU A 2 19.32 1.19 -6.99
C GLU A 2 18.29 2.33 -7.09
N TRP A 3 17.39 2.41 -6.14
CA TRP A 3 16.46 3.53 -6.00
C TRP A 3 17.18 4.67 -5.26
N ILE A 4 17.67 5.65 -6.03
CA ILE A 4 18.33 6.82 -5.45
C ILE A 4 17.30 7.94 -5.30
N HIS A 5 17.02 8.32 -4.04
CA HIS A 5 16.26 9.53 -3.73
C HIS A 5 17.21 10.66 -3.32
N ARG A 6 17.14 11.81 -4.00
CA ARG A 6 17.92 13.00 -3.64
C ARG A 6 17.09 13.96 -2.79
N VAL A 7 17.58 14.33 -1.63
CA VAL A 7 17.04 15.40 -0.79
C VAL A 7 18.17 16.36 -0.46
N GLY A 8 17.99 17.63 -0.82
CA GLY A 8 18.93 18.71 -0.47
C GLY A 8 20.37 18.46 -0.91
N GLY A 9 20.59 17.98 -2.14
CA GLY A 9 21.91 17.72 -2.70
C GLY A 9 22.62 16.47 -2.17
N ARG A 10 22.01 15.71 -1.27
CA ARG A 10 22.48 14.39 -0.83
C ARG A 10 21.48 13.33 -1.27
N ALA A 11 21.95 12.34 -2.02
CA ALA A 11 21.18 11.15 -2.30
C ALA A 11 20.85 10.45 -0.96
N ARG A 12 19.59 10.41 -0.53
CA ARG A 12 19.18 9.43 0.48
C ARG A 12 18.91 8.14 -0.29
N GLN A 13 19.83 7.20 -0.17
CA GLN A 13 19.55 5.82 -0.54
C GLN A 13 18.41 5.33 0.38
N CYS A 14 17.42 4.65 -0.17
CA CYS A 14 16.61 3.78 0.66
C CYS A 14 17.56 2.84 1.41
N PRO A 15 17.35 2.58 2.71
CA PRO A 15 18.18 1.62 3.42
C PRO A 15 18.23 0.34 2.58
N ALA A 16 19.41 -0.22 2.43
CA ALA A 16 19.54 -1.53 1.81
C ALA A 16 18.68 -2.53 2.60
N VAL A 17 18.13 -3.53 1.95
CA VAL A 17 17.19 -4.48 2.59
C VAL A 17 17.75 -5.09 3.87
N HIS A 18 19.08 -5.33 3.92
CA HIS A 18 19.78 -5.84 5.11
C HIS A 18 19.96 -4.80 6.25
N GLU A 19 19.68 -3.53 5.98
CA GLU A 19 19.68 -2.44 6.99
C GLU A 19 18.29 -2.21 7.60
N LEU A 20 17.25 -2.89 7.07
CA LEU A 20 15.91 -2.84 7.64
C LEU A 20 15.92 -3.53 9.02
N PRO A 21 15.12 -3.04 9.99
CA PRO A 21 14.95 -3.75 11.26
C PRO A 21 14.39 -5.16 10.99
N GLU A 22 14.60 -6.08 11.96
CA GLU A 22 14.08 -7.46 11.82
C GLU A 22 12.63 -7.46 11.37
N THR A 23 12.40 -8.03 10.17
CA THR A 23 11.08 -8.09 9.56
C THR A 23 10.45 -9.43 9.87
N GLY A 24 9.36 -9.44 10.62
CA GLY A 24 8.61 -10.66 10.93
C GLY A 24 7.48 -10.95 9.93
N LEU A 25 6.85 -9.89 9.40
CA LEU A 25 5.73 -9.96 8.47
C LEU A 25 5.99 -9.11 7.24
N LEU A 26 5.75 -9.68 6.07
CA LEU A 26 5.80 -8.99 4.78
C LEU A 26 4.47 -9.15 4.05
N LEU A 27 3.91 -8.04 3.61
CA LEU A 27 2.68 -8.00 2.81
C LEU A 27 3.02 -7.57 1.40
N ILE A 28 2.57 -8.32 0.41
CA ILE A 28 2.73 -7.98 -1.00
C ILE A 28 1.34 -7.69 -1.58
N THR A 29 1.17 -6.54 -2.22
CA THR A 29 -0.14 -6.06 -2.66
C THR A 29 -0.48 -6.47 -4.08
N ASP A 30 0.50 -6.48 -5.00
CA ASP A 30 0.29 -6.71 -6.44
C ASP A 30 1.50 -7.37 -7.11
N ILE A 31 1.31 -7.77 -8.37
CA ILE A 31 2.30 -8.46 -9.21
C ILE A 31 3.31 -7.51 -9.89
N HIS A 32 3.07 -6.20 -9.89
CA HIS A 32 3.93 -5.25 -10.60
C HIS A 32 5.32 -5.15 -9.95
N GLY A 33 6.33 -4.82 -10.76
CA GLY A 33 7.73 -4.87 -10.35
C GLY A 33 8.14 -3.85 -9.27
N ASP A 34 7.32 -2.85 -9.00
CA ASP A 34 7.48 -1.90 -7.90
C ASP A 34 6.82 -2.39 -6.59
N HIS A 35 6.03 -3.49 -6.65
CA HIS A 35 5.45 -4.18 -5.51
C HIS A 35 6.09 -5.56 -5.27
N LEU A 36 6.57 -6.22 -6.33
CA LEU A 36 7.13 -7.57 -6.29
C LEU A 36 8.51 -7.60 -6.96
N ASP A 37 9.56 -7.65 -6.16
CA ASP A 37 10.94 -7.91 -6.63
C ASP A 37 11.57 -9.06 -5.84
N THR A 38 11.76 -10.19 -6.51
CA THR A 38 12.30 -11.41 -5.89
C THR A 38 13.76 -11.26 -5.45
N ALA A 39 14.53 -10.37 -6.08
CA ALA A 39 15.91 -10.09 -5.66
C ALA A 39 15.91 -9.35 -4.31
N THR A 40 15.02 -8.37 -4.15
CA THR A 40 14.80 -7.66 -2.88
C THR A 40 14.32 -8.63 -1.78
N LEU A 41 13.37 -9.51 -2.09
CA LEU A 41 12.88 -10.51 -1.13
C LEU A 41 13.99 -11.41 -0.60
N ARG A 42 14.90 -11.85 -1.47
CA ARG A 42 16.06 -12.67 -1.08
C ARG A 42 17.14 -11.94 -0.28
N GLY A 43 17.06 -10.63 -0.22
CA GLY A 43 17.90 -9.81 0.67
C GLY A 43 17.45 -9.81 2.14
N LEU A 44 16.24 -10.33 2.44
CA LEU A 44 15.71 -10.46 3.80
C LEU A 44 16.20 -11.75 4.48
N ASP A 45 16.20 -11.76 5.83
CA ASP A 45 16.37 -12.99 6.61
C ASP A 45 15.07 -13.82 6.55
N LEU A 46 14.91 -14.58 5.47
CA LEU A 46 13.72 -15.35 5.17
C LEU A 46 13.38 -16.42 6.24
N ALA A 47 14.32 -16.79 7.09
CA ALA A 47 14.05 -17.73 8.18
C ALA A 47 13.08 -17.16 9.23
N LYS A 48 13.03 -15.83 9.34
CA LYS A 48 12.19 -15.10 10.30
C LYS A 48 10.95 -14.47 9.69
N VAL A 49 10.88 -14.37 8.35
CA VAL A 49 9.79 -13.69 7.64
C VAL A 49 8.62 -14.63 7.37
N ARG A 50 7.41 -14.14 7.59
CA ARG A 50 6.16 -14.72 7.07
C ARG A 50 5.62 -13.77 6.02
N MET A 51 5.29 -14.30 4.84
CA MET A 51 4.76 -13.50 3.74
C MET A 51 3.27 -13.76 3.56
N VAL A 52 2.54 -12.72 3.21
CA VAL A 52 1.12 -12.78 2.82
C VAL A 52 0.97 -12.04 1.51
N ALA A 53 0.29 -12.65 0.55
CA ALA A 53 0.12 -12.10 -0.78
C ALA A 53 -1.18 -12.58 -1.45
N PRO A 54 -1.70 -11.90 -2.49
CA PRO A 54 -2.73 -12.44 -3.34
C PRO A 54 -2.21 -13.65 -4.15
N GLN A 55 -3.09 -14.56 -4.55
CA GLN A 55 -2.71 -15.76 -5.31
C GLN A 55 -1.89 -15.43 -6.57
N ALA A 56 -2.26 -14.37 -7.29
CA ALA A 56 -1.54 -13.95 -8.50
C ALA A 56 -0.05 -13.61 -8.25
N VAL A 57 0.28 -13.11 -7.07
CA VAL A 57 1.68 -12.90 -6.65
C VAL A 57 2.35 -14.24 -6.36
N VAL A 58 1.67 -15.11 -5.59
CA VAL A 58 2.21 -16.43 -5.23
C VAL A 58 2.56 -17.24 -6.48
N ASP A 59 1.72 -17.19 -7.51
CA ASP A 59 1.94 -17.92 -8.77
C ASP A 59 3.19 -17.45 -9.54
N LEU A 60 3.66 -16.23 -9.29
CA LEU A 60 4.88 -15.66 -9.90
C LEU A 60 6.13 -15.85 -9.06
N LEU A 61 5.99 -16.21 -7.78
CA LEU A 61 7.13 -16.43 -6.90
C LEU A 61 7.87 -17.73 -7.25
N PRO A 62 9.20 -17.77 -7.10
CA PRO A 62 9.95 -19.04 -7.09
C PRO A 62 9.47 -19.97 -5.97
N ALA A 63 9.60 -21.28 -6.16
CA ALA A 63 9.06 -22.31 -5.26
C ALA A 63 9.51 -22.15 -3.79
N ASP A 64 10.74 -21.72 -3.57
CA ASP A 64 11.30 -21.45 -2.24
C ASP A 64 10.56 -20.31 -1.53
N LEU A 65 10.19 -19.26 -2.25
CA LEU A 65 9.42 -18.12 -1.71
C LEU A 65 7.92 -18.45 -1.61
N GLN A 66 7.37 -19.25 -2.54
CA GLN A 66 5.99 -19.73 -2.44
C GLN A 66 5.76 -20.48 -1.12
N ALA A 67 6.70 -21.34 -0.71
CA ALA A 67 6.61 -22.11 0.53
C ALA A 67 6.56 -21.24 1.81
N LEU A 68 7.02 -19.98 1.74
CA LEU A 68 7.00 -19.01 2.85
C LEU A 68 5.81 -18.05 2.79
N THR A 69 4.98 -18.13 1.73
CA THR A 69 3.92 -17.18 1.44
C THR A 69 2.56 -17.80 1.68
N THR A 70 1.74 -17.14 2.50
CA THR A 70 0.33 -17.49 2.69
C THR A 70 -0.51 -16.74 1.66
N PRO A 71 -1.17 -17.43 0.71
CA PRO A 71 -2.07 -16.79 -0.23
C PRO A 71 -3.37 -16.37 0.46
N LEU A 72 -3.84 -15.14 0.18
CA LEU A 72 -5.13 -14.64 0.64
C LEU A 72 -5.92 -14.06 -0.53
N ALA A 73 -7.17 -14.47 -0.65
CA ALA A 73 -8.14 -13.85 -1.57
C ALA A 73 -8.71 -12.56 -0.99
N ASN A 74 -9.32 -11.70 -1.84
CA ASN A 74 -10.03 -10.51 -1.38
C ASN A 74 -11.12 -10.88 -0.37
N GLY A 75 -11.24 -10.12 0.73
CA GLY A 75 -12.21 -10.33 1.81
C GLY A 75 -11.85 -11.46 2.78
N ALA A 76 -10.67 -12.06 2.64
CA ALA A 76 -10.19 -13.05 3.60
C ALA A 76 -9.68 -12.38 4.89
N HIS A 77 -9.68 -13.15 5.98
CA HIS A 77 -9.13 -12.74 7.28
C HIS A 77 -8.33 -13.88 7.89
N ILE A 78 -7.14 -13.55 8.40
CA ILE A 78 -6.31 -14.46 9.20
C ILE A 78 -5.72 -13.74 10.41
N GLU A 79 -5.28 -14.52 11.38
CA GLU A 79 -4.38 -14.05 12.43
C GLU A 79 -2.99 -14.66 12.22
N LEU A 80 -1.96 -13.84 12.17
CA LEU A 80 -0.58 -14.27 11.97
C LEU A 80 0.35 -13.44 12.85
N LEU A 81 1.20 -14.09 13.62
CA LEU A 81 2.13 -13.42 14.57
C LEU A 81 1.42 -12.50 15.59
N GLY A 82 0.18 -12.80 15.98
CA GLY A 82 -0.63 -11.96 16.87
C GLY A 82 -1.19 -10.70 16.19
N ILE A 83 -1.15 -10.63 14.86
CA ILE A 83 -1.66 -9.54 14.03
C ILE A 83 -2.88 -10.05 13.27
N GLY A 84 -4.02 -9.40 13.40
CA GLY A 84 -5.17 -9.63 12.52
C GLY A 84 -4.89 -9.03 11.15
N ILE A 85 -5.06 -9.80 10.09
CA ILE A 85 -4.84 -9.38 8.69
C ILE A 85 -6.14 -9.62 7.92
N GLU A 86 -6.75 -8.54 7.47
CA GLU A 86 -7.94 -8.54 6.62
C GLU A 86 -7.54 -8.02 5.24
N THR A 87 -7.96 -8.70 4.18
CA THR A 87 -7.68 -8.29 2.81
C THR A 87 -8.85 -7.51 2.22
N ILE A 88 -8.55 -6.36 1.67
CA ILE A 88 -9.49 -5.49 0.98
C ILE A 88 -9.25 -5.63 -0.52
N PRO A 89 -10.30 -5.70 -1.37
CA PRO A 89 -10.11 -5.64 -2.82
C PRO A 89 -9.25 -4.44 -3.23
N MET A 90 -8.43 -4.63 -4.25
CA MET A 90 -7.59 -3.60 -4.85
C MET A 90 -7.80 -3.66 -6.36
N TYR A 91 -8.41 -2.61 -6.95
CA TYR A 91 -8.69 -2.53 -8.38
C TYR A 91 -9.00 -1.12 -8.84
N ASN A 92 -8.97 -0.90 -10.17
CA ASN A 92 -9.25 0.39 -10.76
C ASN A 92 -10.75 0.65 -10.97
N MET A 93 -11.11 1.93 -10.97
CA MET A 93 -12.45 2.42 -11.29
C MET A 93 -12.36 3.49 -12.40
N PRO A 94 -13.36 3.65 -13.25
CA PRO A 94 -14.70 3.01 -13.22
C PRO A 94 -14.74 1.59 -13.80
N ASP A 95 -13.69 1.10 -14.45
CA ASP A 95 -13.64 -0.24 -15.03
C ASP A 95 -12.92 -1.22 -14.08
N PRO A 96 -13.64 -2.12 -13.39
CA PRO A 96 -13.03 -3.11 -12.51
C PRO A 96 -12.22 -4.19 -13.26
N ASN A 97 -12.27 -4.21 -14.59
CA ASN A 97 -11.47 -5.10 -15.44
C ASN A 97 -10.27 -4.37 -16.08
N ASP A 98 -9.96 -3.14 -15.68
CA ASP A 98 -8.77 -2.43 -16.15
C ASP A 98 -7.55 -3.36 -16.03
N PRO A 99 -6.82 -3.63 -17.15
CA PRO A 99 -5.75 -4.63 -17.15
C PRO A 99 -4.59 -4.28 -16.22
N ARG A 100 -4.47 -3.00 -15.82
CA ARG A 100 -3.45 -2.57 -14.86
C ARG A 100 -3.74 -3.13 -13.48
N HIS A 101 -4.99 -2.98 -12.99
CA HIS A 101 -5.41 -3.47 -11.67
C HIS A 101 -6.83 -4.03 -11.74
N PRO A 102 -7.03 -5.23 -12.30
CA PRO A 102 -8.34 -5.86 -12.35
C PRO A 102 -8.78 -6.34 -10.95
N LYS A 103 -10.08 -6.28 -10.69
CA LYS A 103 -10.66 -6.78 -9.44
C LYS A 103 -10.32 -8.26 -9.23
N GLY A 104 -9.90 -8.61 -8.01
CA GLY A 104 -9.56 -9.98 -7.61
C GLY A 104 -8.10 -10.37 -7.79
N ARG A 105 -7.26 -9.55 -8.45
CA ARG A 105 -5.83 -9.84 -8.64
C ARG A 105 -4.98 -9.42 -7.45
N GLY A 106 -5.18 -8.21 -6.93
CA GLY A 106 -4.38 -7.62 -5.86
C GLY A 106 -5.15 -7.47 -4.55
N ASN A 107 -4.43 -7.19 -3.48
CA ASN A 107 -4.96 -6.93 -2.14
C ASN A 107 -4.46 -5.60 -1.59
N GLY A 108 -5.38 -4.77 -1.07
CA GLY A 108 -5.11 -3.90 0.05
C GLY A 108 -5.21 -4.69 1.35
N TYR A 109 -4.75 -4.11 2.47
CA TYR A 109 -4.73 -4.78 3.76
C TYR A 109 -5.23 -3.89 4.88
N VAL A 110 -6.01 -4.44 5.80
CA VAL A 110 -6.23 -3.86 7.13
C VAL A 110 -5.52 -4.74 8.14
N LEU A 111 -4.58 -4.15 8.87
CA LEU A 111 -3.85 -4.80 9.95
C LEU A 111 -4.42 -4.37 11.29
N THR A 112 -4.63 -5.33 12.20
CA THR A 112 -5.11 -5.07 13.55
C THR A 112 -4.05 -5.44 14.57
N PHE A 113 -3.54 -4.43 15.28
CA PHE A 113 -2.58 -4.57 16.38
C PHE A 113 -3.27 -4.20 17.70
N GLY A 114 -3.77 -5.18 18.42
CA GLY A 114 -4.57 -4.93 19.61
C GLY A 114 -5.85 -4.17 19.27
N LYS A 115 -5.89 -2.85 19.55
CA LYS A 115 -7.04 -1.99 19.22
C LYS A 115 -6.81 -1.08 18.02
N GLU A 116 -5.58 -1.00 17.52
CA GLU A 116 -5.22 -0.13 16.41
C GLU A 116 -5.42 -0.84 15.06
N ARG A 117 -6.01 -0.14 14.11
CA ARG A 117 -6.29 -0.63 12.77
C ARG A 117 -5.57 0.23 11.73
N ILE A 118 -4.74 -0.41 10.91
CA ILE A 118 -3.92 0.24 9.89
C ILE A 118 -4.36 -0.25 8.51
N TYR A 119 -4.79 0.66 7.64
CA TYR A 119 -5.14 0.35 6.25
C TYR A 119 -4.00 0.70 5.30
N ILE A 120 -3.68 -0.22 4.39
CA ILE A 120 -2.74 -0.04 3.28
C ILE A 120 -3.51 -0.31 1.99
N SER A 121 -3.67 0.70 1.13
CA SER A 121 -4.56 0.60 -0.02
C SER A 121 -4.07 -0.35 -1.11
N GLY A 122 -2.75 -0.52 -1.27
CA GLY A 122 -2.20 -1.01 -2.53
C GLY A 122 -2.52 -0.04 -3.67
N ASP A 123 -2.43 -0.51 -4.90
CA ASP A 123 -2.70 0.27 -6.11
C ASP A 123 -4.16 0.16 -6.51
N THR A 124 -5.01 0.97 -5.90
CA THR A 124 -6.46 0.93 -6.07
C THR A 124 -7.04 2.23 -6.61
N GLY A 125 -8.20 2.15 -7.25
CA GLY A 125 -9.09 3.27 -7.47
C GLY A 125 -9.91 3.62 -6.22
N ASP A 126 -10.76 4.65 -6.32
CA ASP A 126 -11.73 5.02 -5.28
C ASP A 126 -12.90 4.02 -5.27
N ILE A 127 -12.68 2.85 -4.68
CA ILE A 127 -13.58 1.71 -4.70
C ILE A 127 -14.57 1.71 -3.53
N PRO A 128 -15.76 1.10 -3.69
CA PRO A 128 -16.76 1.01 -2.63
C PRO A 128 -16.25 0.34 -1.35
N GLU A 129 -15.42 -0.69 -1.49
CA GLU A 129 -14.86 -1.45 -0.35
C GLU A 129 -13.93 -0.59 0.51
N MET A 130 -13.11 0.28 -0.10
CA MET A 130 -12.28 1.25 0.63
C MET A 130 -13.17 2.26 1.36
N ARG A 131 -14.19 2.80 0.67
CA ARG A 131 -15.11 3.80 1.25
C ARG A 131 -15.95 3.27 2.41
N ALA A 132 -16.18 1.95 2.47
CA ALA A 132 -16.94 1.27 3.51
C ALA A 132 -16.10 0.90 4.75
N LEU A 133 -14.79 1.16 4.75
CA LEU A 133 -13.93 0.90 5.92
C LEU A 133 -14.40 1.70 7.14
N THR A 134 -14.22 1.13 8.31
CA THR A 134 -14.58 1.77 9.58
C THR A 134 -13.48 1.59 10.63
N ASN A 135 -13.42 2.53 11.56
CA ASN A 135 -12.50 2.46 12.71
C ASN A 135 -11.02 2.32 12.29
N ILE A 136 -10.60 3.04 11.25
CA ILE A 136 -9.21 3.05 10.81
C ILE A 136 -8.46 4.13 11.58
N ASP A 137 -7.39 3.73 12.27
CA ASP A 137 -6.53 4.65 13.02
C ASP A 137 -5.51 5.30 12.09
N VAL A 138 -4.89 4.51 11.21
CA VAL A 138 -3.89 5.00 10.23
C VAL A 138 -4.22 4.43 8.86
N ALA A 139 -4.16 5.27 7.83
CA ALA A 139 -4.31 4.84 6.44
C ALA A 139 -3.12 5.27 5.59
N PHE A 140 -2.68 4.38 4.70
CA PHE A 140 -1.78 4.67 3.60
C PHE A 140 -2.57 4.58 2.31
N VAL A 141 -2.68 5.71 1.56
CA VAL A 141 -3.55 5.80 0.37
C VAL A 141 -2.74 6.25 -0.83
N CYS A 142 -2.80 5.47 -1.92
CA CYS A 142 -2.12 5.75 -3.17
C CYS A 142 -2.83 6.85 -3.97
N MET A 143 -2.10 7.56 -4.84
CA MET A 143 -2.65 8.52 -5.80
C MET A 143 -1.67 8.81 -6.94
N ASN A 144 -1.38 7.80 -7.77
CA ASN A 144 -0.41 7.90 -8.87
C ASN A 144 -1.09 7.72 -10.24
N LEU A 145 -1.26 8.81 -10.98
CA LEU A 145 -1.80 8.74 -12.34
C LEU A 145 -0.73 8.32 -13.37
N PRO A 146 -1.12 7.55 -14.38
CA PRO A 146 -2.49 7.13 -14.75
C PRO A 146 -2.89 5.77 -14.13
N TYR A 147 -2.20 5.31 -13.11
CA TYR A 147 -2.29 3.92 -12.63
C TYR A 147 -3.38 3.70 -11.59
N THR A 148 -3.68 4.71 -10.75
CA THR A 148 -4.64 4.59 -9.64
C THR A 148 -5.62 5.77 -9.60
N MET A 149 -5.62 6.55 -8.52
CA MET A 149 -6.57 7.65 -8.26
C MET A 149 -5.98 9.02 -8.58
N THR A 150 -6.85 9.95 -8.95
CA THR A 150 -6.55 11.39 -8.85
C THR A 150 -6.48 11.81 -7.39
N VAL A 151 -5.88 12.97 -7.13
CA VAL A 151 -5.85 13.60 -5.80
C VAL A 151 -7.26 13.79 -5.24
N GLN A 152 -8.22 14.22 -6.09
CA GLN A 152 -9.62 14.44 -5.71
C GLN A 152 -10.33 13.14 -5.34
N GLN A 153 -10.08 12.06 -6.10
CA GLN A 153 -10.65 10.74 -5.79
C GLN A 153 -10.08 10.19 -4.48
N ALA A 154 -8.77 10.28 -4.28
CA ALA A 154 -8.12 9.85 -3.05
C ALA A 154 -8.66 10.62 -1.82
N ALA A 155 -8.79 11.94 -1.93
CA ALA A 155 -9.37 12.78 -0.86
C ALA A 155 -10.83 12.42 -0.60
N SER A 156 -11.65 12.24 -1.66
CA SER A 156 -13.06 11.81 -1.55
C SER A 156 -13.19 10.46 -0.84
N GLY A 157 -12.35 9.49 -1.21
CA GLY A 157 -12.32 8.18 -0.55
C GLY A 157 -11.98 8.29 0.94
N VAL A 158 -10.93 9.04 1.28
CA VAL A 158 -10.50 9.28 2.68
C VAL A 158 -11.62 9.94 3.50
N LEU A 159 -12.33 10.92 2.94
CA LEU A 159 -13.46 11.58 3.60
C LEU A 159 -14.65 10.64 3.82
N ALA A 160 -14.78 9.56 3.06
CA ALA A 160 -15.83 8.57 3.25
C ALA A 160 -15.56 7.65 4.45
N PHE A 161 -14.34 7.08 4.57
CA PHE A 161 -14.01 6.15 5.67
C PHE A 161 -13.36 6.80 6.89
N LYS A 162 -12.99 8.07 6.81
CA LYS A 162 -12.55 8.93 7.91
C LYS A 162 -11.53 8.29 8.87
N PRO A 163 -10.31 8.02 8.42
CA PRO A 163 -9.25 7.54 9.31
C PRO A 163 -8.81 8.65 10.27
N LYS A 164 -8.24 8.32 11.44
CA LYS A 164 -7.68 9.34 12.34
C LYS A 164 -6.45 10.02 11.73
N VAL A 165 -5.60 9.24 11.06
CA VAL A 165 -4.37 9.72 10.39
C VAL A 165 -4.31 9.14 9.00
N VAL A 166 -3.94 9.94 8.00
CA VAL A 166 -3.69 9.47 6.63
C VAL A 166 -2.33 9.91 6.12
N TYR A 167 -1.65 8.98 5.48
CA TYR A 167 -0.40 9.20 4.74
C TYR A 167 -0.66 8.98 3.25
N PRO A 168 -0.56 10.01 2.39
CA PRO A 168 -0.44 9.78 0.97
C PRO A 168 0.88 9.06 0.69
N TYR A 169 0.82 7.99 -0.08
CA TYR A 169 1.99 7.25 -0.53
C TYR A 169 1.80 6.85 -2.00
N HIS A 170 2.85 6.33 -2.64
CA HIS A 170 2.79 5.94 -4.05
C HIS A 170 2.12 7.01 -4.92
N TYR A 171 2.64 8.24 -4.83
CA TYR A 171 2.09 9.42 -5.51
C TYR A 171 2.97 9.94 -6.67
N ARG A 172 3.91 9.09 -7.18
CA ARG A 172 4.69 9.35 -8.39
C ARG A 172 4.04 8.65 -9.57
N GLY A 173 3.51 9.42 -10.51
CA GLY A 173 2.98 8.94 -11.78
C GLY A 173 3.94 9.20 -12.96
N THR A 174 3.46 9.01 -14.18
CA THR A 174 4.25 9.23 -15.41
C THR A 174 4.56 10.71 -15.67
N GLU A 175 3.69 11.61 -15.24
CA GLU A 175 3.83 13.06 -15.43
C GLU A 175 4.45 13.77 -14.23
N GLY A 176 4.97 13.02 -13.25
CA GLY A 176 5.57 13.56 -12.04
C GLY A 176 4.82 13.19 -10.77
N LEU A 177 4.95 14.02 -9.74
CA LEU A 177 4.33 13.80 -8.45
C LEU A 177 2.90 14.36 -8.42
N SER A 178 1.96 13.60 -7.85
CA SER A 178 0.64 14.10 -7.52
C SER A 178 0.73 15.19 -6.42
N ASP A 179 -0.18 16.15 -6.45
CA ASP A 179 -0.19 17.29 -5.52
C ASP A 179 -0.63 16.88 -4.11
N VAL A 180 0.35 16.57 -3.28
CA VAL A 180 0.14 16.20 -1.86
C VAL A 180 -0.39 17.38 -1.05
N ALA A 181 -0.07 18.62 -1.42
CA ALA A 181 -0.56 19.81 -0.72
C ALA A 181 -2.06 20.00 -0.97
N LEU A 182 -2.51 19.81 -2.22
CA LEU A 182 -3.93 19.82 -2.58
C LEU A 182 -4.68 18.67 -1.87
N PHE A 183 -4.11 17.46 -1.83
CA PHE A 183 -4.71 16.35 -1.08
C PHE A 183 -4.97 16.74 0.38
N LYS A 184 -3.95 17.29 1.05
CA LYS A 184 -4.07 17.75 2.44
C LYS A 184 -5.12 18.83 2.60
N GLN A 185 -5.17 19.81 1.69
CA GLN A 185 -6.16 20.85 1.70
C GLN A 185 -7.58 20.28 1.62
N LEU A 186 -7.86 19.43 0.61
CA LEU A 186 -9.19 18.84 0.39
C LEU A 186 -9.67 18.00 1.59
N VAL A 187 -8.76 17.19 2.17
CA VAL A 187 -9.10 16.38 3.34
C VAL A 187 -9.41 17.26 4.54
N ASN A 188 -8.57 18.27 4.84
CA ASN A 188 -8.76 19.13 6.00
C ASN A 188 -9.98 20.06 5.87
N GLU A 189 -10.34 20.49 4.65
CA GLU A 189 -11.56 21.25 4.39
C GLU A 189 -12.82 20.40 4.61
N GLY A 190 -12.78 19.12 4.21
CA GLY A 190 -13.91 18.19 4.36
C GLY A 190 -14.07 17.61 5.77
N GLU A 191 -12.98 17.31 6.47
CA GLU A 191 -12.98 16.76 7.83
C GLU A 191 -11.72 17.20 8.59
N PRO A 192 -11.77 18.30 9.35
CA PRO A 192 -10.60 18.83 10.08
C PRO A 192 -10.03 17.89 11.15
N ALA A 193 -10.80 16.89 11.59
CA ALA A 193 -10.36 15.92 12.57
C ALA A 193 -9.36 14.90 12.01
N ILE A 194 -9.27 14.74 10.67
CA ILE A 194 -8.31 13.84 10.02
C ILE A 194 -6.94 14.51 9.98
N THR A 195 -5.94 13.88 10.58
CA THR A 195 -4.56 14.34 10.50
C THR A 195 -3.92 13.84 9.21
N VAL A 196 -3.62 14.72 8.25
CA VAL A 196 -2.85 14.39 7.05
C VAL A 196 -1.37 14.58 7.34
N ARG A 197 -0.58 13.50 7.23
CA ARG A 197 0.88 13.49 7.40
C ARG A 197 1.55 13.20 6.06
N SER A 198 2.47 14.05 5.66
CA SER A 198 3.30 13.85 4.48
C SER A 198 4.68 13.36 4.92
N VAL A 199 5.16 12.30 4.29
CA VAL A 199 6.57 11.90 4.35
C VAL A 199 7.16 12.24 3.00
N ASP A 200 8.19 13.07 3.00
CA ASP A 200 8.90 13.44 1.78
C ASP A 200 9.72 12.23 1.29
N ARG A 201 9.08 11.39 0.47
CA ARG A 201 9.68 10.15 -0.07
C ARG A 201 10.37 10.37 -1.41
N TYR A 202 10.08 11.49 -2.08
CA TYR A 202 10.54 11.79 -3.42
C TYR A 202 11.20 13.16 -3.51
N ALA A 203 11.70 13.70 -2.38
CA ALA A 203 12.45 14.95 -2.40
C ALA A 203 13.67 14.82 -3.32
N GLU A 204 13.79 15.76 -4.26
CA GLU A 204 14.91 15.87 -5.19
C GLU A 204 16.22 16.31 -4.50
#